data_83f09f820992fbf6fdd9f2b4680a00fc
#
_entry.id   83f09f820992fbf6fdd9f2b4680a00fc
#
_cell.length_a   1.000
_cell.length_b   1.000
_cell.length_c   1.000
_cell.angle_alpha   90.00
_cell.angle_beta   90.00
_cell.angle_gamma   90.00
#
_symmetry.space_group_name_H-M   'P 1'
#
loop_
_entity.id
_entity.type
_entity.pdbx_description
1 polymer ?
#
loop_
_entity_poly.entity_id
_entity_poly.type
_entity_poly.pdbx_seq_one_letter_code
_entity_poly.pdbx_strand_id
1 'polypeptide(L)'
;MIAARSHWVRQGRAGKLVYATTPKADRIPDFSSAGYEGGGVALPTVPAKRTVKPSGADDTEAIQKAIDEVSALPLDNGFRGAVELVPGTFHCAHTLAIAASGIVLRGSGNGDHGTIIEMTGAPHLALRIAGKLDQKELGSPATITDAYVPAGATSIHVSDASQLHPGDTLLISKPVTPEWIHFMGMDNMSRNGKPEHWVTASHLDVRRRIAAVSGNTISLEVPLMDSYDTQFFAGAHATVVKIDLIGQLTQVGVEDLRIVAPKQSIALGQAEYSGMAIQDVADSWVRSVAFEETTNGIRINNGSERITFLKCDIAQHVPVTSAAKPADFACNGSQILFDRCTASGNNTFYIVTQDREQGPVVALHCRFLGNGHIAPHQRWSTGLLIDNCDVPDGGIDMMNRGEMGSGHGWAIGWSVVWNSSAKSLGMNTPPGSMIWSIGNKGQQTDPAFPIYDGGPPRAALAPATVDSPDNPVKPESLYLAQLRERLGPQALKNVGY
;
A
#
# COMPACT_ATOMS: atom_id res chain seq x y z
N MET A 1 -16.37 -12.31 -27.28
CA MET A 1 -17.24 -12.62 -26.11
C MET A 1 -17.75 -11.31 -25.54
N ILE A 2 -19.03 -11.22 -25.17
CA ILE A 2 -19.57 -10.04 -24.47
C ILE A 2 -19.03 -10.12 -23.03
N ALA A 3 -18.33 -9.09 -22.57
CA ALA A 3 -17.81 -9.04 -21.20
C ALA A 3 -18.95 -9.20 -20.18
N ALA A 4 -18.72 -9.96 -19.12
CA ALA A 4 -19.69 -10.16 -18.06
C ALA A 4 -19.96 -8.82 -17.32
N ARG A 5 -21.09 -8.76 -16.61
CA ARG A 5 -21.43 -7.61 -15.77
C ARG A 5 -21.26 -8.02 -14.31
N SER A 6 -20.49 -7.26 -13.57
CA SER A 6 -20.41 -7.48 -12.13
C SER A 6 -21.75 -7.14 -11.45
N HIS A 7 -22.09 -7.94 -10.46
CA HIS A 7 -23.18 -7.63 -9.54
C HIS A 7 -22.84 -6.43 -8.66
N TRP A 8 -21.56 -6.30 -8.23
CA TRP A 8 -21.13 -5.36 -7.21
C TRP A 8 -20.84 -3.96 -7.72
N VAL A 9 -20.20 -3.83 -8.89
CA VAL A 9 -19.95 -2.53 -9.53
C VAL A 9 -20.18 -2.64 -11.01
N ARG A 10 -21.01 -1.77 -11.57
CA ARG A 10 -21.33 -1.73 -12.99
C ARG A 10 -21.42 -0.32 -13.52
N GLN A 11 -21.16 -0.16 -14.80
CA GLN A 11 -21.38 1.12 -15.47
C GLN A 11 -22.88 1.40 -15.58
N GLY A 12 -23.30 2.57 -15.06
CA GLY A 12 -24.61 3.13 -15.22
C GLY A 12 -24.70 4.11 -16.39
N ARG A 13 -25.75 4.94 -16.40
CA ARG A 13 -25.93 5.99 -17.40
C ARG A 13 -24.86 7.07 -17.25
N ALA A 14 -24.46 7.69 -18.37
CA ALA A 14 -23.47 8.78 -18.43
C ALA A 14 -22.11 8.44 -17.80
N GLY A 15 -21.73 7.17 -17.78
CA GLY A 15 -20.42 6.74 -17.25
C GLY A 15 -20.31 6.69 -15.72
N LYS A 16 -21.39 6.95 -15.00
CA LYS A 16 -21.43 6.81 -13.54
C LYS A 16 -21.39 5.33 -13.16
N LEU A 17 -20.73 5.03 -12.03
CA LEU A 17 -20.72 3.69 -11.46
C LEU A 17 -21.93 3.48 -10.56
N VAL A 18 -22.45 2.27 -10.59
CA VAL A 18 -23.55 1.83 -9.73
C VAL A 18 -23.02 0.71 -8.86
N TYR A 19 -23.10 0.90 -7.57
CA TYR A 19 -22.60 -0.04 -6.55
C TYR A 19 -23.76 -0.81 -5.94
N ALA A 20 -23.61 -2.12 -5.79
CA ALA A 20 -24.44 -2.89 -4.87
C ALA A 20 -23.94 -2.68 -3.44
N THR A 21 -24.85 -2.82 -2.48
CA THR A 21 -24.57 -2.69 -1.06
C THR A 21 -24.99 -3.95 -0.30
N THR A 22 -24.34 -4.21 0.84
CA THR A 22 -24.83 -5.17 1.84
C THR A 22 -26.08 -4.63 2.54
N PRO A 23 -26.82 -5.44 3.31
CA PRO A 23 -27.90 -4.95 4.16
C PRO A 23 -27.49 -3.87 5.17
N LYS A 24 -26.21 -3.80 5.56
CA LYS A 24 -25.63 -2.76 6.42
C LYS A 24 -25.08 -1.56 5.63
N ALA A 25 -25.34 -1.48 4.31
CA ALA A 25 -24.90 -0.44 3.40
C ALA A 25 -23.38 -0.44 3.08
N ASP A 26 -22.65 -1.50 3.46
CA ASP A 26 -21.26 -1.66 3.00
C ASP A 26 -21.22 -1.85 1.49
N ARG A 27 -20.20 -1.32 0.87
CA ARG A 27 -19.97 -1.44 -0.57
C ARG A 27 -18.48 -1.52 -0.88
N ILE A 28 -18.16 -1.91 -2.11
CA ILE A 28 -16.80 -1.75 -2.62
C ILE A 28 -16.40 -0.27 -2.52
N PRO A 29 -15.31 0.07 -1.78
CA PRO A 29 -14.86 1.44 -1.62
C PRO A 29 -14.38 2.08 -2.93
N ASP A 30 -14.26 3.40 -2.94
CA ASP A 30 -13.58 4.12 -4.01
C ASP A 30 -12.07 4.16 -3.74
N PHE A 31 -11.30 3.54 -4.63
CA PHE A 31 -9.85 3.43 -4.56
C PHE A 31 -9.13 4.55 -5.34
N SER A 32 -9.85 5.39 -6.06
CA SER A 32 -9.28 6.33 -7.05
C SER A 32 -8.37 7.40 -6.47
N SER A 33 -8.38 7.57 -5.14
CA SER A 33 -7.48 8.49 -4.42
C SER A 33 -6.07 7.91 -4.15
N ALA A 34 -5.78 6.68 -4.58
CA ALA A 34 -4.43 6.14 -4.51
C ALA A 34 -3.51 6.81 -5.54
N GLY A 35 -2.29 7.12 -5.11
CA GLY A 35 -1.24 7.69 -5.93
C GLY A 35 -0.93 9.16 -5.63
N TYR A 36 0.06 9.68 -6.32
CA TYR A 36 0.59 11.02 -6.21
C TYR A 36 -0.53 12.07 -6.20
N GLU A 37 -0.48 12.98 -5.21
CA GLU A 37 -1.48 14.04 -4.97
C GLU A 37 -2.94 13.54 -4.95
N GLY A 38 -3.16 12.30 -4.51
CA GLY A 38 -4.49 11.70 -4.44
C GLY A 38 -5.00 11.12 -5.75
N GLY A 39 -4.10 10.81 -6.70
CA GLY A 39 -4.39 10.14 -7.96
C GLY A 39 -4.88 11.06 -9.07
N GLY A 40 -4.62 10.68 -10.31
CA GLY A 40 -5.06 11.41 -11.51
C GLY A 40 -4.24 12.65 -11.86
N VAL A 41 -3.14 12.90 -11.16
CA VAL A 41 -2.20 14.00 -11.39
C VAL A 41 -0.98 13.49 -12.13
N ALA A 42 -0.53 14.22 -13.13
CA ALA A 42 0.67 13.89 -13.88
C ALA A 42 1.92 14.07 -13.00
N LEU A 43 2.85 13.12 -13.06
CA LEU A 43 4.13 13.25 -12.37
C LEU A 43 4.92 14.42 -12.96
N PRO A 44 5.49 15.30 -12.12
CA PRO A 44 6.17 16.50 -12.60
C PRO A 44 7.51 16.18 -13.25
N THR A 45 7.98 17.11 -14.07
CA THR A 45 9.35 17.12 -14.59
C THR A 45 10.12 18.23 -13.87
N VAL A 46 11.10 17.86 -13.08
CA VAL A 46 11.86 18.77 -12.22
C VAL A 46 13.23 19.07 -12.86
N PRO A 47 13.62 20.35 -13.05
CA PRO A 47 14.92 20.69 -13.61
C PRO A 47 16.10 20.22 -12.77
N ALA A 48 17.15 19.71 -13.42
CA ALA A 48 18.39 19.36 -12.77
C ALA A 48 19.12 20.60 -12.23
N LYS A 49 19.63 20.49 -11.01
CA LYS A 49 20.46 21.53 -10.33
C LYS A 49 21.88 21.04 -10.10
N ARG A 50 22.10 19.75 -10.06
CA ARG A 50 23.39 19.10 -9.96
C ARG A 50 23.44 17.90 -10.90
N THR A 51 24.63 17.65 -11.41
CA THR A 51 24.91 16.47 -12.26
C THR A 51 26.13 15.76 -11.67
N VAL A 52 26.03 14.44 -11.49
CA VAL A 52 27.11 13.60 -10.97
C VAL A 52 27.55 12.61 -12.05
N LYS A 53 28.85 12.36 -12.14
CA LYS A 53 29.48 11.38 -13.03
C LYS A 53 30.11 10.27 -12.22
N PRO A 54 30.09 9.00 -12.68
CA PRO A 54 30.76 7.92 -11.97
C PRO A 54 32.26 8.15 -11.95
N SER A 55 32.89 7.91 -10.79
CA SER A 55 34.33 8.09 -10.61
C SER A 55 35.14 6.84 -10.90
N GLY A 56 34.52 5.67 -10.94
CA GLY A 56 35.19 4.36 -10.98
C GLY A 56 35.66 3.87 -9.62
N ALA A 57 35.38 4.62 -8.55
CA ALA A 57 35.61 4.25 -7.15
C ALA A 57 34.27 4.33 -6.38
N ASP A 58 34.29 4.47 -5.03
CA ASP A 58 33.06 4.69 -4.26
C ASP A 58 32.48 6.09 -4.54
N ASP A 59 31.30 6.11 -5.13
CA ASP A 59 30.57 7.32 -5.52
C ASP A 59 29.56 7.78 -4.46
N THR A 60 29.42 7.05 -3.32
CA THR A 60 28.42 7.35 -2.28
C THR A 60 28.49 8.79 -1.83
N GLU A 61 29.70 9.27 -1.47
CA GLU A 61 29.92 10.62 -0.96
C GLU A 61 29.60 11.68 -2.02
N ALA A 62 29.98 11.44 -3.28
CA ALA A 62 29.75 12.38 -4.38
C ALA A 62 28.25 12.56 -4.66
N ILE A 63 27.48 11.46 -4.66
CA ILE A 63 26.03 11.51 -4.86
C ILE A 63 25.36 12.17 -3.65
N GLN A 64 25.75 11.77 -2.43
CA GLN A 64 25.17 12.32 -1.20
C GLN A 64 25.41 13.83 -1.10
N LYS A 65 26.62 14.30 -1.42
CA LYS A 65 26.94 15.72 -1.44
C LYS A 65 26.08 16.49 -2.43
N ALA A 66 25.82 15.95 -3.63
CA ALA A 66 24.94 16.58 -4.61
C ALA A 66 23.48 16.66 -4.08
N ILE A 67 22.99 15.62 -3.41
CA ILE A 67 21.68 15.61 -2.76
C ILE A 67 21.62 16.68 -1.66
N ASP A 68 22.65 16.79 -0.82
CA ASP A 68 22.72 17.76 0.28
C ASP A 68 22.78 19.20 -0.25
N GLU A 69 23.54 19.45 -1.29
CA GLU A 69 23.61 20.76 -1.95
C GLU A 69 22.27 21.19 -2.53
N VAL A 70 21.54 20.29 -3.21
CA VAL A 70 20.19 20.58 -3.73
C VAL A 70 19.20 20.75 -2.57
N SER A 71 19.34 19.99 -1.50
CA SER A 71 18.51 20.08 -0.29
C SER A 71 18.62 21.44 0.40
N ALA A 72 19.73 22.13 0.25
CA ALA A 72 19.95 23.47 0.80
C ALA A 72 19.35 24.61 -0.04
N LEU A 73 18.90 24.33 -1.29
CA LEU A 73 18.28 25.34 -2.13
C LEU A 73 16.87 25.70 -1.61
N PRO A 74 16.38 26.91 -1.88
CA PRO A 74 15.00 27.27 -1.57
C PRO A 74 14.02 26.46 -2.41
N LEU A 75 12.80 26.27 -1.89
CA LEU A 75 11.71 25.70 -2.65
C LEU A 75 11.21 26.69 -3.71
N ASP A 76 11.04 26.21 -4.93
CA ASP A 76 10.36 26.89 -6.02
C ASP A 76 9.24 26.00 -6.54
N ASN A 77 7.99 26.43 -6.42
CA ASN A 77 6.81 25.65 -6.77
C ASN A 77 6.78 24.22 -6.14
N GLY A 78 7.24 24.10 -4.91
CA GLY A 78 7.31 22.82 -4.18
C GLY A 78 8.59 22.01 -4.39
N PHE A 79 9.49 22.43 -5.28
CA PHE A 79 10.72 21.71 -5.62
C PHE A 79 11.98 22.51 -5.32
N ARG A 80 13.05 21.81 -4.96
CA ARG A 80 14.42 22.35 -4.84
C ARG A 80 15.23 22.05 -6.12
N GLY A 81 14.94 20.92 -6.76
CA GLY A 81 15.54 20.52 -8.02
C GLY A 81 15.88 19.03 -8.09
N ALA A 82 16.39 18.61 -9.23
CA ALA A 82 16.87 17.25 -9.42
C ALA A 82 18.40 17.17 -9.29
N VAL A 83 18.87 16.04 -8.73
CA VAL A 83 20.23 15.53 -8.89
C VAL A 83 20.21 14.53 -10.02
N GLU A 84 20.93 14.81 -11.09
CA GLU A 84 21.00 13.97 -12.28
C GLU A 84 22.27 13.11 -12.26
N LEU A 85 22.11 11.81 -12.37
CA LEU A 85 23.20 10.86 -12.54
C LEU A 85 23.32 10.52 -14.02
N VAL A 86 24.46 10.84 -14.62
CA VAL A 86 24.70 10.55 -16.05
C VAL A 86 24.73 9.04 -16.32
N PRO A 87 24.63 8.57 -17.56
CA PRO A 87 24.80 7.16 -17.87
C PRO A 87 26.13 6.62 -17.35
N GLY A 88 26.10 5.42 -16.79
CA GLY A 88 27.28 4.70 -16.27
C GLY A 88 26.98 4.00 -14.94
N THR A 89 28.01 3.32 -14.44
CA THR A 89 27.93 2.56 -13.18
C THR A 89 28.57 3.35 -12.05
N PHE A 90 27.75 3.63 -11.04
CA PHE A 90 28.13 4.27 -9.77
C PHE A 90 28.27 3.17 -8.70
N HIS A 91 29.41 3.09 -8.06
CA HIS A 91 29.63 2.15 -6.95
C HIS A 91 29.26 2.83 -5.64
N CYS A 92 28.37 2.24 -4.86
CA CYS A 92 27.91 2.81 -3.60
C CYS A 92 28.10 1.80 -2.45
N ALA A 93 29.01 2.11 -1.53
CA ALA A 93 29.31 1.27 -0.37
C ALA A 93 28.43 1.58 0.85
N HIS A 94 27.62 2.64 0.79
CA HIS A 94 26.75 3.08 1.88
C HIS A 94 25.41 3.59 1.37
N THR A 95 24.45 3.70 2.31
CA THR A 95 23.11 4.20 2.04
C THR A 95 23.12 5.64 1.56
N LEU A 96 22.43 5.89 0.43
CA LEU A 96 22.08 7.25 0.02
C LEU A 96 20.81 7.71 0.77
N ALA A 97 20.76 8.97 1.19
CA ALA A 97 19.67 9.50 1.99
C ALA A 97 19.07 10.78 1.39
N ILE A 98 17.74 10.83 1.30
CA ILE A 98 16.97 12.05 1.00
C ILE A 98 16.16 12.39 2.25
N ALA A 99 16.44 13.55 2.86
CA ALA A 99 15.83 14.02 4.10
C ALA A 99 15.21 15.43 3.96
N ALA A 100 14.97 15.89 2.73
CA ALA A 100 14.36 17.18 2.44
C ALA A 100 13.28 17.04 1.36
N SER A 101 12.22 17.84 1.48
CA SER A 101 11.17 17.94 0.46
C SER A 101 11.66 18.57 -0.84
N GLY A 102 11.02 18.23 -1.95
CA GLY A 102 11.26 18.86 -3.25
C GLY A 102 12.52 18.38 -3.98
N ILE A 103 13.05 17.20 -3.62
CA ILE A 103 14.26 16.61 -4.20
C ILE A 103 13.89 15.50 -5.18
N VAL A 104 14.51 15.51 -6.35
CA VAL A 104 14.43 14.40 -7.30
C VAL A 104 15.81 13.80 -7.51
N LEU A 105 15.97 12.50 -7.31
CA LEU A 105 17.14 11.73 -7.74
C LEU A 105 16.80 11.07 -9.07
N ARG A 106 17.49 11.47 -10.14
CA ARG A 106 17.20 11.00 -11.48
C ARG A 106 18.42 10.41 -12.15
N GLY A 107 18.27 9.20 -12.72
CA GLY A 107 19.22 8.62 -13.64
C GLY A 107 18.91 8.97 -15.09
N SER A 108 19.59 8.26 -16.00
CA SER A 108 19.46 8.43 -17.46
C SER A 108 18.82 7.21 -18.13
N GLY A 109 17.99 6.48 -17.37
CA GLY A 109 17.34 5.22 -17.74
C GLY A 109 17.81 4.05 -16.87
N ASN A 110 16.96 3.01 -16.78
CA ASN A 110 17.21 1.81 -15.97
C ASN A 110 17.74 0.62 -16.77
N GLY A 111 17.99 0.79 -18.08
CA GLY A 111 18.59 -0.23 -18.95
C GLY A 111 20.13 -0.30 -18.85
N ASP A 112 20.75 -1.20 -19.62
CA ASP A 112 22.20 -1.48 -19.56
C ASP A 112 23.09 -0.28 -19.95
N HIS A 113 22.55 0.67 -20.71
CA HIS A 113 23.24 1.90 -21.09
C HIS A 113 22.75 3.14 -20.32
N GLY A 114 21.95 2.91 -19.28
CA GLY A 114 21.43 3.95 -18.40
C GLY A 114 22.32 4.20 -17.19
N THR A 115 21.69 4.57 -16.08
CA THR A 115 22.35 4.78 -14.79
C THR A 115 22.20 3.55 -13.92
N ILE A 116 23.31 2.98 -13.47
CA ILE A 116 23.37 1.82 -12.59
C ILE A 116 24.02 2.27 -11.29
N ILE A 117 23.35 2.03 -10.17
CA ILE A 117 23.92 2.11 -8.83
C ILE A 117 24.22 0.67 -8.40
N GLU A 118 25.50 0.32 -8.41
CA GLU A 118 25.99 -0.97 -7.93
C GLU A 118 26.32 -0.88 -6.44
N MET A 119 25.63 -1.67 -5.63
CA MET A 119 25.88 -1.72 -4.20
C MET A 119 27.15 -2.50 -3.93
N THR A 120 28.05 -1.93 -3.13
CA THR A 120 29.36 -2.53 -2.78
C THR A 120 29.55 -2.52 -1.27
N GLY A 121 30.67 -2.99 -0.77
CA GLY A 121 30.99 -2.98 0.66
C GLY A 121 30.19 -4.01 1.47
N ALA A 122 29.86 -3.66 2.72
CA ALA A 122 29.01 -4.50 3.57
C ALA A 122 27.52 -4.37 3.19
N PRO A 123 26.70 -5.39 3.41
CA PRO A 123 25.26 -5.29 3.15
C PRO A 123 24.61 -4.09 3.83
N HIS A 124 23.84 -3.31 3.06
CA HIS A 124 23.18 -2.10 3.50
C HIS A 124 21.90 -1.83 2.72
N LEU A 125 21.14 -0.82 3.09
CA LEU A 125 20.01 -0.27 2.35
C LEU A 125 20.54 0.68 1.27
N ALA A 126 20.11 0.52 0.02
CA ALA A 126 20.59 1.37 -1.07
C ALA A 126 20.13 2.82 -0.92
N LEU A 127 18.82 3.03 -0.73
CA LEU A 127 18.23 4.38 -0.66
C LEU A 127 17.24 4.52 0.49
N ARG A 128 17.41 5.57 1.30
CA ARG A 128 16.48 5.98 2.35
C ARG A 128 15.86 7.32 2.01
N ILE A 129 14.53 7.38 2.02
CA ILE A 129 13.76 8.63 1.93
C ILE A 129 12.99 8.75 3.24
N ALA A 130 13.36 9.69 4.10
CA ALA A 130 12.77 9.74 5.43
C ALA A 130 12.55 11.15 5.93
N GLY A 131 11.29 11.46 6.26
CA GLY A 131 10.89 12.58 7.10
C GLY A 131 11.06 12.29 8.59
N LYS A 132 10.56 13.21 9.40
CA LYS A 132 10.42 13.07 10.85
C LYS A 132 9.05 13.59 11.23
N LEU A 133 8.03 12.75 11.00
CA LEU A 133 6.65 13.13 11.21
C LEU A 133 6.36 13.29 12.70
N ASP A 134 5.97 14.51 13.09
CA ASP A 134 5.34 14.84 14.35
C ASP A 134 3.84 15.09 14.11
N GLN A 135 3.00 14.20 14.62
CA GLN A 135 1.54 14.31 14.51
C GLN A 135 0.99 14.92 15.79
N LYS A 136 0.43 16.11 15.70
CA LYS A 136 -0.14 16.83 16.85
C LYS A 136 -1.64 16.87 16.78
N GLU A 137 -2.31 16.41 17.83
CA GLU A 137 -3.75 16.59 17.98
C GLU A 137 -4.09 18.04 18.37
N LEU A 138 -5.10 18.58 17.73
CA LEU A 138 -5.58 19.94 17.92
C LEU A 138 -7.00 19.91 18.49
N GLY A 139 -7.13 20.24 19.76
CA GLY A 139 -8.41 20.21 20.49
C GLY A 139 -8.76 18.84 21.07
N SER A 140 -10.01 18.69 21.47
CA SER A 140 -10.53 17.44 22.05
C SER A 140 -11.17 16.57 20.98
N PRO A 141 -11.04 15.24 21.07
CA PRO A 141 -11.71 14.33 20.14
C PRO A 141 -13.24 14.47 20.22
N ALA A 142 -13.90 14.45 19.08
CA ALA A 142 -15.35 14.30 18.96
C ALA A 142 -15.70 12.82 18.71
N THR A 143 -16.81 12.38 19.31
CA THR A 143 -17.30 11.01 19.16
C THR A 143 -18.03 10.83 17.83
N ILE A 144 -17.80 9.73 17.13
CA ILE A 144 -18.64 9.31 16.01
C ILE A 144 -19.94 8.76 16.61
N THR A 145 -21.08 9.35 16.20
CA THR A 145 -22.41 9.04 16.77
C THR A 145 -23.18 7.98 16.01
N ASP A 146 -22.68 7.58 14.83
CA ASP A 146 -23.29 6.50 14.05
C ASP A 146 -23.18 5.17 14.80
N ALA A 147 -24.29 4.42 14.91
CA ALA A 147 -24.30 3.10 15.45
C ALA A 147 -23.52 2.10 14.57
N TYR A 148 -23.53 2.36 13.26
CA TYR A 148 -22.76 1.63 12.27
C TYR A 148 -22.25 2.57 11.18
N VAL A 149 -20.94 2.58 10.93
CA VAL A 149 -20.34 3.25 9.77
C VAL A 149 -19.97 2.17 8.76
N PRO A 150 -20.59 2.15 7.58
CA PRO A 150 -20.30 1.11 6.59
C PRO A 150 -18.93 1.29 5.93
N ALA A 151 -18.32 0.20 5.51
CA ALA A 151 -17.16 0.25 4.64
C ALA A 151 -17.52 0.92 3.31
N GLY A 152 -16.66 1.83 2.85
CA GLY A 152 -16.91 2.69 1.69
C GLY A 152 -17.70 3.96 2.03
N ALA A 153 -17.93 4.26 3.32
CA ALA A 153 -18.57 5.51 3.73
C ALA A 153 -17.72 6.74 3.39
N THR A 154 -18.36 7.75 2.83
CA THR A 154 -17.77 9.06 2.53
C THR A 154 -18.24 10.16 3.49
N SER A 155 -19.07 9.81 4.46
CA SER A 155 -19.53 10.73 5.50
C SER A 155 -19.75 10.01 6.82
N ILE A 156 -19.59 10.75 7.91
CA ILE A 156 -19.79 10.30 9.29
C ILE A 156 -20.50 11.41 10.07
N HIS A 157 -21.24 11.03 11.12
CA HIS A 157 -21.84 11.97 12.06
C HIS A 157 -21.01 11.99 13.34
N VAL A 158 -20.77 13.19 13.86
CA VAL A 158 -19.99 13.38 15.09
C VAL A 158 -20.78 14.15 16.14
N SER A 159 -20.39 14.05 17.40
CA SER A 159 -21.04 14.75 18.52
C SER A 159 -20.91 16.29 18.42
N ASP A 160 -19.78 16.77 17.88
CA ASP A 160 -19.52 18.20 17.67
C ASP A 160 -18.53 18.38 16.52
N ALA A 161 -18.92 19.11 15.49
CA ALA A 161 -18.09 19.49 14.36
C ALA A 161 -17.80 21.01 14.31
N SER A 162 -18.12 21.77 15.36
CA SER A 162 -18.08 23.25 15.35
C SER A 162 -16.68 23.84 15.10
N GLN A 163 -15.62 23.08 15.37
CA GLN A 163 -14.22 23.48 15.18
C GLN A 163 -13.57 22.82 13.96
N LEU A 164 -14.35 22.10 13.16
CA LEU A 164 -13.85 21.35 12.01
C LEU A 164 -14.25 22.05 10.71
N HIS A 165 -13.31 22.13 9.76
CA HIS A 165 -13.49 22.86 8.51
C HIS A 165 -13.06 22.01 7.30
N PRO A 166 -13.59 22.26 6.10
CA PRO A 166 -13.07 21.68 4.87
C PRO A 166 -11.57 21.91 4.73
N GLY A 167 -10.85 20.88 4.37
CA GLY A 167 -9.39 20.88 4.26
C GLY A 167 -8.63 20.48 5.54
N ASP A 168 -9.28 20.44 6.70
CA ASP A 168 -8.65 19.90 7.93
C ASP A 168 -8.33 18.41 7.77
N THR A 169 -7.21 17.99 8.34
CA THR A 169 -6.87 16.58 8.45
C THR A 169 -7.34 16.03 9.79
N LEU A 170 -8.04 14.92 9.74
CA LEU A 170 -8.53 14.19 10.91
C LEU A 170 -7.71 12.92 11.15
N LEU A 171 -7.47 12.62 12.41
CA LEU A 171 -7.22 11.27 12.89
C LEU A 171 -8.57 10.67 13.29
N ILE A 172 -8.94 9.58 12.64
CA ILE A 172 -10.15 8.82 12.95
C ILE A 172 -9.69 7.52 13.61
N SER A 173 -10.16 7.28 14.84
CA SER A 173 -9.72 6.17 15.68
C SER A 173 -10.88 5.22 15.97
N LYS A 174 -10.74 3.98 15.51
CA LYS A 174 -11.67 2.88 15.80
C LYS A 174 -11.15 2.09 17.02
N PRO A 175 -11.92 1.92 18.10
CA PRO A 175 -11.45 1.17 19.27
C PRO A 175 -11.27 -0.32 18.92
N VAL A 176 -10.20 -0.90 19.45
CA VAL A 176 -9.94 -2.33 19.46
C VAL A 176 -10.29 -2.86 20.85
N THR A 177 -11.29 -3.75 20.92
CA THR A 177 -11.81 -4.26 22.18
C THR A 177 -11.71 -5.78 22.23
N PRO A 178 -11.74 -6.40 23.42
CA PRO A 178 -11.81 -7.84 23.53
C PRO A 178 -13.03 -8.44 22.81
N GLU A 179 -14.18 -7.75 22.82
CA GLU A 179 -15.41 -8.17 22.15
C GLU A 179 -15.24 -8.22 20.64
N TRP A 180 -14.54 -7.22 20.06
CA TRP A 180 -14.23 -7.25 18.64
C TRP A 180 -13.22 -8.36 18.30
N ILE A 181 -12.17 -8.55 19.10
CA ILE A 181 -11.20 -9.64 18.92
C ILE A 181 -11.88 -11.00 18.97
N HIS A 182 -12.81 -11.19 19.94
CA HIS A 182 -13.62 -12.40 20.06
C HIS A 182 -14.53 -12.62 18.86
N PHE A 183 -15.24 -11.58 18.42
CA PHE A 183 -16.07 -11.62 17.21
C PHE A 183 -15.28 -12.04 15.98
N MET A 184 -14.05 -11.57 15.85
CA MET A 184 -13.14 -11.93 14.77
C MET A 184 -12.56 -13.34 14.91
N GLY A 185 -12.80 -14.04 16.03
CA GLY A 185 -12.27 -15.37 16.33
C GLY A 185 -10.75 -15.39 16.53
N MET A 186 -10.19 -14.30 17.06
CA MET A 186 -8.75 -14.11 17.19
C MET A 186 -8.25 -14.10 18.64
N ASP A 187 -9.08 -14.48 19.60
CA ASP A 187 -8.79 -14.50 21.02
C ASP A 187 -8.17 -15.83 21.54
N ASN A 188 -8.11 -16.86 20.71
CA ASN A 188 -7.67 -18.21 21.07
C ASN A 188 -6.45 -18.69 20.28
N MET A 189 -5.59 -17.78 19.84
CA MET A 189 -4.36 -18.16 19.15
C MET A 189 -3.27 -18.55 20.12
N SER A 190 -2.54 -19.61 19.82
CA SER A 190 -1.46 -20.13 20.64
C SER A 190 -0.38 -20.74 19.75
N ARG A 191 0.88 -20.58 20.13
CA ARG A 191 2.02 -21.20 19.47
C ARG A 191 3.05 -21.68 20.48
N ASN A 192 3.41 -22.93 20.38
CA ASN A 192 4.36 -23.58 21.32
C ASN A 192 3.90 -23.43 22.80
N GLY A 193 2.59 -23.57 23.06
CA GLY A 193 2.00 -23.44 24.39
C GLY A 193 1.96 -22.02 24.94
N LYS A 194 2.24 -20.99 24.13
CA LYS A 194 2.18 -19.59 24.52
C LYS A 194 1.05 -18.87 23.80
N PRO A 195 0.22 -18.09 24.51
CA PRO A 195 -0.79 -17.25 23.87
C PRO A 195 -0.16 -16.29 22.86
N GLU A 196 -0.80 -16.13 21.71
CA GLU A 196 -0.48 -15.12 20.72
C GLU A 196 -1.59 -14.07 20.65
N HIS A 197 -1.21 -12.84 20.41
CA HIS A 197 -2.13 -11.71 20.32
C HIS A 197 -2.17 -11.15 18.91
N TRP A 198 -3.37 -11.04 18.35
CA TRP A 198 -3.57 -10.55 17.00
C TRP A 198 -3.31 -9.05 16.88
N VAL A 199 -4.27 -8.21 17.25
CA VAL A 199 -4.11 -6.76 17.28
C VAL A 199 -3.91 -6.32 18.73
N THR A 200 -2.74 -5.76 19.04
CA THR A 200 -2.38 -5.35 20.40
C THR A 200 -2.54 -3.84 20.63
N ALA A 201 -2.76 -3.07 19.56
CA ALA A 201 -3.06 -1.64 19.69
C ALA A 201 -4.47 -1.44 20.29
N SER A 202 -4.65 -0.35 21.01
CA SER A 202 -5.96 0.03 21.56
C SER A 202 -6.92 0.61 20.51
N HIS A 203 -6.38 1.05 19.36
CA HIS A 203 -7.14 1.63 18.27
C HIS A 203 -6.57 1.26 16.90
N LEU A 204 -7.43 1.30 15.91
CA LEU A 204 -7.07 1.34 14.49
C LEU A 204 -7.27 2.77 14.01
N ASP A 205 -6.18 3.40 13.63
CA ASP A 205 -6.14 4.82 13.28
C ASP A 205 -6.04 5.01 11.78
N VAL A 206 -6.80 5.97 11.25
CA VAL A 206 -6.70 6.39 9.84
C VAL A 206 -6.76 7.89 9.73
N ARG A 207 -5.93 8.45 8.87
CA ARG A 207 -5.96 9.88 8.53
C ARG A 207 -6.88 10.11 7.34
N ARG A 208 -7.77 11.10 7.45
CA ARG A 208 -8.67 11.51 6.38
C ARG A 208 -8.80 13.03 6.36
N ARG A 209 -8.90 13.59 5.18
CA ARG A 209 -9.13 15.02 4.98
C ARG A 209 -10.61 15.29 4.83
N ILE A 210 -11.05 16.41 5.40
CA ILE A 210 -12.44 16.85 5.33
C ILE A 210 -12.72 17.50 3.97
N ALA A 211 -13.69 16.96 3.25
CA ALA A 211 -14.21 17.56 2.01
C ALA A 211 -15.27 18.65 2.30
N ALA A 212 -16.16 18.39 3.24
CA ALA A 212 -17.22 19.33 3.62
C ALA A 212 -17.70 19.07 5.05
N VAL A 213 -18.28 20.09 5.67
CA VAL A 213 -18.97 20.02 6.98
C VAL A 213 -20.37 20.61 6.85
N SER A 214 -21.37 19.90 7.36
CA SER A 214 -22.79 20.36 7.39
C SER A 214 -23.42 19.95 8.70
N GLY A 215 -23.60 20.92 9.62
CA GLY A 215 -23.97 20.62 11.02
C GLY A 215 -22.91 19.68 11.63
N ASN A 216 -23.36 18.57 12.17
CA ASN A 216 -22.48 17.54 12.72
C ASN A 216 -22.15 16.39 11.73
N THR A 217 -22.41 16.58 10.45
CA THR A 217 -22.04 15.66 9.39
C THR A 217 -20.73 16.10 8.75
N ILE A 218 -19.73 15.21 8.72
CA ILE A 218 -18.44 15.42 8.08
C ILE A 218 -18.40 14.55 6.82
N SER A 219 -18.12 15.18 5.67
CA SER A 219 -17.79 14.48 4.43
C SER A 219 -16.28 14.33 4.29
N LEU A 220 -15.82 13.18 3.87
CA LEU A 220 -14.40 12.81 3.72
C LEU A 220 -13.99 12.84 2.25
N GLU A 221 -12.78 13.31 1.94
CA GLU A 221 -12.20 13.25 0.57
C GLU A 221 -11.94 11.81 0.12
N VAL A 222 -11.58 10.94 1.06
CA VAL A 222 -11.29 9.52 0.83
C VAL A 222 -12.20 8.70 1.73
N PRO A 223 -12.92 7.70 1.20
CA PRO A 223 -13.82 6.88 2.01
C PRO A 223 -13.09 6.10 3.09
N LEU A 224 -13.83 5.67 4.10
CA LEU A 224 -13.33 4.71 5.08
C LEU A 224 -13.27 3.31 4.44
N MET A 225 -12.12 2.64 4.61
CA MET A 225 -11.89 1.30 4.07
C MET A 225 -12.29 0.19 5.06
N ASP A 226 -12.72 0.54 6.25
CA ASP A 226 -13.19 -0.37 7.29
C ASP A 226 -14.61 0.01 7.72
N SER A 227 -15.35 -0.92 8.32
CA SER A 227 -16.62 -0.67 8.97
C SER A 227 -16.46 -0.46 10.47
N TYR A 228 -17.31 0.37 11.07
CA TYR A 228 -17.32 0.61 12.51
C TYR A 228 -18.68 0.21 13.06
N ASP A 229 -18.68 -0.79 13.96
CA ASP A 229 -19.89 -1.34 14.53
C ASP A 229 -19.84 -1.22 16.06
N THR A 230 -20.66 -0.32 16.61
CA THR A 230 -20.65 -0.01 18.05
C THR A 230 -21.02 -1.18 18.93
N GLN A 231 -21.71 -2.21 18.40
CA GLN A 231 -22.03 -3.42 19.16
C GLN A 231 -20.80 -4.14 19.70
N PHE A 232 -19.63 -3.95 19.06
CA PHE A 232 -18.37 -4.57 19.46
C PHE A 232 -17.42 -3.63 20.22
N PHE A 233 -17.86 -2.41 20.55
CA PHE A 233 -16.98 -1.41 21.18
C PHE A 233 -17.02 -1.40 22.71
N ALA A 234 -17.82 -2.28 23.35
CA ALA A 234 -17.90 -2.41 24.81
C ALA A 234 -18.16 -1.08 25.53
N GLY A 235 -18.97 -0.21 24.94
CA GLY A 235 -19.26 1.12 25.46
C GLY A 235 -18.23 2.21 25.13
N ALA A 236 -17.10 1.84 24.49
CA ALA A 236 -16.21 2.81 23.88
C ALA A 236 -16.84 3.43 22.60
N HIS A 237 -16.21 4.45 22.05
CA HIS A 237 -16.65 5.08 20.83
C HIS A 237 -15.50 5.28 19.85
N ALA A 238 -15.79 5.18 18.56
CA ALA A 238 -14.88 5.72 17.57
C ALA A 238 -14.86 7.26 17.67
N THR A 239 -13.71 7.84 17.40
CA THR A 239 -13.50 9.29 17.58
C THR A 239 -12.84 9.91 16.37
N VAL A 240 -13.00 11.21 16.25
CA VAL A 240 -12.25 12.05 15.30
C VAL A 240 -11.60 13.19 16.06
N VAL A 241 -10.37 13.50 15.70
CA VAL A 241 -9.66 14.68 16.19
C VAL A 241 -8.91 15.34 15.04
N LYS A 242 -8.93 16.67 15.00
CA LYS A 242 -8.11 17.42 14.05
C LYS A 242 -6.64 17.25 14.40
N ILE A 243 -5.80 17.07 13.37
CA ILE A 243 -4.36 16.92 13.55
C ILE A 243 -3.58 17.86 12.63
N ASP A 244 -2.38 18.23 13.09
CA ASP A 244 -1.30 18.77 12.27
C ASP A 244 -0.25 17.71 12.00
N LEU A 245 0.29 17.72 10.77
CA LEU A 245 1.38 16.83 10.33
C LEU A 245 2.61 17.68 10.05
N ILE A 246 3.60 17.61 10.93
CA ILE A 246 4.82 18.41 10.85
C ILE A 246 6.00 17.49 10.54
N GLY A 247 6.87 17.90 9.59
CA GLY A 247 8.08 17.15 9.26
C GLY A 247 7.90 15.97 8.33
N GLN A 248 6.70 15.76 7.76
CA GLN A 248 6.49 14.86 6.63
C GLN A 248 7.14 15.45 5.38
N LEU A 249 7.92 14.66 4.64
CA LEU A 249 8.48 15.09 3.37
C LEU A 249 7.43 15.04 2.27
N THR A 250 7.52 15.96 1.32
CA THR A 250 6.67 16.01 0.13
C THR A 250 7.47 16.27 -1.12
N GLN A 251 6.90 15.94 -2.28
CA GLN A 251 7.47 16.23 -3.59
C GLN A 251 8.88 15.63 -3.77
N VAL A 252 9.04 14.36 -3.34
CA VAL A 252 10.27 13.60 -3.53
C VAL A 252 10.09 12.63 -4.70
N GLY A 253 11.04 12.63 -5.63
CA GLY A 253 11.05 11.73 -6.78
C GLY A 253 12.31 10.88 -6.86
N VAL A 254 12.18 9.63 -7.29
CA VAL A 254 13.29 8.77 -7.72
C VAL A 254 12.96 8.22 -9.09
N GLU A 255 13.84 8.44 -10.07
CA GLU A 255 13.49 8.22 -11.48
C GLU A 255 14.63 7.61 -12.29
N ASP A 256 14.25 6.74 -13.24
CA ASP A 256 15.06 6.38 -14.40
C ASP A 256 16.46 5.84 -14.04
N LEU A 257 16.56 4.93 -13.09
CA LEU A 257 17.83 4.31 -12.67
C LEU A 257 17.64 2.83 -12.28
N ARG A 258 18.74 2.10 -12.21
CA ARG A 258 18.78 0.72 -11.75
C ARG A 258 19.71 0.58 -10.54
N ILE A 259 19.26 -0.12 -9.51
CA ILE A 259 20.01 -0.48 -8.30
C ILE A 259 20.31 -1.97 -8.37
N VAL A 260 21.58 -2.34 -8.29
CA VAL A 260 22.04 -3.72 -8.40
C VAL A 260 22.81 -4.10 -7.12
N ALA A 261 22.36 -5.15 -6.45
CA ALA A 261 23.03 -5.70 -5.29
C ALA A 261 23.85 -6.94 -5.65
N PRO A 262 24.89 -7.26 -4.89
CA PRO A 262 25.55 -8.57 -4.97
C PRO A 262 24.58 -9.70 -4.65
N LYS A 263 24.68 -10.81 -5.39
CA LYS A 263 23.87 -12.01 -5.14
C LYS A 263 24.17 -12.59 -3.76
N GLN A 264 23.15 -12.83 -2.96
CA GLN A 264 23.26 -13.44 -1.64
C GLN A 264 22.37 -14.67 -1.53
N SER A 265 22.91 -15.77 -1.01
CA SER A 265 22.15 -16.95 -0.60
C SER A 265 22.08 -16.97 0.93
N ILE A 266 21.11 -16.28 1.49
CA ILE A 266 20.99 -16.03 2.92
C ILE A 266 19.59 -16.40 3.44
N ALA A 267 19.47 -16.54 4.76
CA ALA A 267 18.18 -16.56 5.42
C ALA A 267 17.71 -15.13 5.68
N LEU A 268 16.41 -14.88 5.63
CA LEU A 268 15.84 -13.59 5.99
C LEU A 268 16.21 -13.22 7.44
N GLY A 269 16.63 -11.97 7.65
CA GLY A 269 17.12 -11.46 8.94
C GLY A 269 18.61 -11.57 9.16
N GLN A 270 19.37 -12.16 8.22
CA GLN A 270 20.82 -12.00 8.15
C GLN A 270 21.16 -10.63 7.53
N ALA A 271 22.44 -10.26 7.56
CA ALA A 271 22.90 -9.03 6.91
C ALA A 271 22.59 -9.08 5.41
N GLU A 272 21.75 -8.16 4.93
CA GLU A 272 21.19 -8.18 3.57
C GLU A 272 21.35 -6.85 2.87
N TYR A 273 21.49 -6.88 1.55
CA TYR A 273 21.31 -5.71 0.71
C TYR A 273 19.83 -5.51 0.47
N SER A 274 19.31 -4.34 0.85
CA SER A 274 17.90 -3.96 0.66
C SER A 274 17.79 -2.79 -0.31
N GLY A 275 16.69 -2.70 -1.04
CA GLY A 275 16.50 -1.69 -2.09
C GLY A 275 16.21 -0.30 -1.52
N MET A 276 14.94 -0.01 -1.19
CA MET A 276 14.49 1.33 -0.79
C MET A 276 13.63 1.29 0.45
N ALA A 277 13.81 2.26 1.34
CA ALA A 277 12.90 2.51 2.46
C ALA A 277 12.34 3.94 2.39
N ILE A 278 11.02 4.06 2.52
CA ILE A 278 10.27 5.32 2.50
C ILE A 278 9.53 5.44 3.83
N GLN A 279 9.73 6.56 4.54
CA GLN A 279 9.12 6.82 5.83
C GLN A 279 8.70 8.28 5.96
N ASP A 280 7.48 8.53 6.43
CA ASP A 280 6.97 9.88 6.67
C ASP A 280 7.05 10.77 5.42
N VAL A 281 6.57 10.26 4.29
CA VAL A 281 6.64 10.89 2.97
C VAL A 281 5.26 10.94 2.34
N ALA A 282 4.88 12.07 1.77
CA ALA A 282 3.63 12.23 1.04
C ALA A 282 3.87 12.86 -0.34
N ASP A 283 2.85 12.77 -1.22
CA ASP A 283 2.83 13.44 -2.51
C ASP A 283 4.15 13.26 -3.29
N SER A 284 4.54 12.00 -3.48
CA SER A 284 5.87 11.63 -3.98
C SER A 284 5.77 10.48 -4.99
N TRP A 285 6.87 10.14 -5.66
CA TRP A 285 6.84 9.09 -6.67
C TRP A 285 8.18 8.36 -6.84
N VAL A 286 8.07 7.12 -7.33
CA VAL A 286 9.18 6.34 -7.86
C VAL A 286 8.79 5.89 -9.25
N ARG A 287 9.59 6.25 -10.28
CA ARG A 287 9.26 5.99 -11.68
C ARG A 287 10.41 5.34 -12.42
N SER A 288 10.13 4.23 -13.13
CA SER A 288 11.11 3.54 -13.96
C SER A 288 12.41 3.22 -13.20
N VAL A 289 12.28 2.72 -11.98
CA VAL A 289 13.40 2.29 -11.16
C VAL A 289 13.41 0.76 -11.12
N ALA A 290 14.55 0.16 -11.43
CA ALA A 290 14.76 -1.27 -11.34
C ALA A 290 15.63 -1.63 -10.13
N PHE A 291 15.29 -2.74 -9.45
CA PHE A 291 16.06 -3.31 -8.35
C PHE A 291 16.44 -4.74 -8.72
N GLU A 292 17.72 -5.07 -8.68
CA GLU A 292 18.21 -6.41 -8.95
C GLU A 292 18.94 -6.97 -7.73
N GLU A 293 18.59 -8.19 -7.35
CA GLU A 293 19.18 -8.97 -6.25
C GLU A 293 19.10 -8.32 -4.86
N THR A 294 18.29 -7.29 -4.67
CA THR A 294 17.99 -6.77 -3.34
C THR A 294 17.06 -7.75 -2.62
N THR A 295 17.44 -8.22 -1.43
CA THR A 295 16.67 -9.23 -0.66
C THR A 295 15.27 -8.75 -0.37
N ASN A 296 15.12 -7.54 0.18
CA ASN A 296 13.85 -6.81 0.22
C ASN A 296 13.92 -5.65 -0.78
N GLY A 297 12.85 -5.47 -1.56
CA GLY A 297 12.78 -4.43 -2.59
C GLY A 297 12.47 -3.05 -2.02
N ILE A 298 11.19 -2.69 -2.00
CA ILE A 298 10.72 -1.38 -1.53
C ILE A 298 9.90 -1.57 -0.26
N ARG A 299 10.26 -0.84 0.79
CA ARG A 299 9.49 -0.77 2.03
C ARG A 299 8.91 0.63 2.20
N ILE A 300 7.59 0.71 2.35
CA ILE A 300 6.84 1.93 2.64
C ILE A 300 6.38 1.81 4.09
N ASN A 301 6.88 2.68 4.97
CA ASN A 301 6.56 2.66 6.39
C ASN A 301 5.34 3.54 6.70
N ASN A 302 4.76 3.33 7.87
CA ASN A 302 3.67 4.14 8.42
C ASN A 302 4.05 5.64 8.39
N GLY A 303 3.06 6.50 8.21
CA GLY A 303 3.29 7.92 8.04
C GLY A 303 3.45 8.36 6.58
N SER A 304 3.52 7.41 5.64
CA SER A 304 3.64 7.70 4.21
C SER A 304 2.29 7.58 3.50
N GLU A 305 2.02 8.49 2.56
CA GLU A 305 0.75 8.53 1.84
C GLU A 305 0.84 9.23 0.48
N ARG A 306 -0.11 8.93 -0.41
CA ARG A 306 -0.21 9.54 -1.76
C ARG A 306 1.07 9.40 -2.57
N ILE A 307 1.55 8.17 -2.71
CA ILE A 307 2.77 7.84 -3.48
C ILE A 307 2.41 6.97 -4.68
N THR A 308 2.97 7.31 -5.83
CA THR A 308 2.89 6.49 -7.04
C THR A 308 4.21 5.78 -7.31
N PHE A 309 4.16 4.47 -7.47
CA PHE A 309 5.22 3.64 -8.03
C PHE A 309 4.81 3.30 -9.46
N LEU A 310 5.52 3.86 -10.45
CA LEU A 310 5.20 3.74 -11.86
C LEU A 310 6.29 2.97 -12.59
N LYS A 311 5.94 1.80 -13.19
CA LYS A 311 6.89 1.00 -13.97
C LYS A 311 8.18 0.69 -13.19
N CYS A 312 8.05 0.38 -11.90
CA CYS A 312 9.16 -0.14 -11.11
C CYS A 312 9.30 -1.64 -11.36
N ASP A 313 10.54 -2.12 -11.40
CA ASP A 313 10.87 -3.51 -11.64
C ASP A 313 11.74 -4.06 -10.50
N ILE A 314 11.41 -5.25 -9.98
CA ILE A 314 12.17 -5.92 -8.93
C ILE A 314 12.48 -7.33 -9.40
N ALA A 315 13.78 -7.69 -9.47
CA ALA A 315 14.21 -8.99 -9.92
C ALA A 315 15.13 -9.66 -8.90
N GLN A 316 14.75 -10.86 -8.45
CA GLN A 316 15.53 -11.70 -7.56
C GLN A 316 15.76 -13.07 -8.22
N HIS A 317 17.00 -13.39 -8.56
CA HIS A 317 17.35 -14.68 -9.16
C HIS A 317 17.79 -15.71 -8.11
N VAL A 318 18.27 -15.25 -6.95
CA VAL A 318 18.69 -16.11 -5.84
C VAL A 318 17.67 -15.99 -4.70
N PRO A 319 16.85 -17.03 -4.47
CA PRO A 319 15.87 -17.01 -3.40
C PRO A 319 16.54 -17.09 -2.03
N VAL A 320 15.92 -16.48 -1.01
CA VAL A 320 16.33 -16.68 0.39
C VAL A 320 16.12 -18.12 0.83
N THR A 321 16.92 -18.57 1.80
CA THR A 321 16.96 -19.97 2.24
C THR A 321 16.06 -20.29 3.42
N SER A 322 15.46 -19.27 4.06
CA SER A 322 14.58 -19.44 5.23
C SER A 322 13.11 -19.69 4.84
N ALA A 323 12.35 -20.21 5.78
CA ALA A 323 10.89 -20.31 5.67
C ALA A 323 10.21 -18.93 5.68
N ALA A 324 10.78 -17.95 6.36
CA ALA A 324 10.37 -16.55 6.26
C ALA A 324 10.78 -16.00 4.89
N LYS A 325 9.85 -15.27 4.25
CA LYS A 325 10.04 -14.78 2.88
C LYS A 325 10.25 -13.26 2.88
N PRO A 326 11.10 -12.74 2.00
CA PRO A 326 11.23 -11.31 1.76
C PRO A 326 9.99 -10.75 1.07
N ALA A 327 9.92 -9.43 0.94
CA ALA A 327 8.88 -8.75 0.20
C ALA A 327 9.47 -7.81 -0.85
N ASP A 328 8.92 -7.87 -2.05
CA ASP A 328 9.29 -6.96 -3.14
C ASP A 328 8.70 -5.57 -2.90
N PHE A 329 7.39 -5.50 -2.62
CA PHE A 329 6.70 -4.27 -2.24
C PHE A 329 6.03 -4.47 -0.88
N ALA A 330 6.65 -3.95 0.18
CA ALA A 330 6.09 -3.98 1.54
C ALA A 330 5.43 -2.63 1.86
N CYS A 331 4.11 -2.60 1.97
CA CYS A 331 3.32 -1.40 2.15
C CYS A 331 2.71 -1.31 3.56
N ASN A 332 2.98 -0.21 4.24
CA ASN A 332 2.29 0.25 5.45
C ASN A 332 1.91 1.74 5.32
N GLY A 333 1.60 2.16 4.11
CA GLY A 333 1.18 3.51 3.77
C GLY A 333 -0.23 3.54 3.22
N SER A 334 -0.88 4.70 3.23
CA SER A 334 -2.23 4.91 2.70
C SER A 334 -2.18 5.63 1.35
N GLN A 335 -3.19 5.42 0.50
CA GLN A 335 -3.27 6.06 -0.83
C GLN A 335 -2.06 5.75 -1.73
N ILE A 336 -1.61 4.51 -1.72
CA ILE A 336 -0.44 4.04 -2.49
C ILE A 336 -0.91 3.41 -3.80
N LEU A 337 -0.25 3.77 -4.89
CA LEU A 337 -0.49 3.21 -6.22
C LEU A 337 0.78 2.54 -6.77
N PHE A 338 0.70 1.24 -7.03
CA PHE A 338 1.66 0.50 -7.84
C PHE A 338 1.06 0.35 -9.24
N ASP A 339 1.59 1.07 -10.22
CA ASP A 339 1.05 1.11 -11.57
C ASP A 339 2.06 0.55 -12.58
N ARG A 340 1.65 -0.51 -13.30
CA ARG A 340 2.49 -1.19 -14.31
C ARG A 340 3.86 -1.61 -13.76
N CYS A 341 3.89 -1.98 -12.47
CA CYS A 341 5.09 -2.51 -11.83
C CYS A 341 5.24 -4.01 -12.14
N THR A 342 6.48 -4.48 -12.10
CA THR A 342 6.80 -5.91 -12.26
C THR A 342 7.64 -6.39 -11.10
N ALA A 343 7.49 -7.67 -10.74
CA ALA A 343 8.45 -8.33 -9.86
C ALA A 343 8.66 -9.76 -10.36
N SER A 344 9.89 -10.25 -10.21
CA SER A 344 10.24 -11.61 -10.58
C SER A 344 11.12 -12.24 -9.52
N GLY A 345 10.73 -13.43 -9.04
CA GLY A 345 11.47 -14.15 -8.03
C GLY A 345 10.72 -15.35 -7.49
N ASN A 346 11.46 -16.20 -6.81
CA ASN A 346 10.90 -17.36 -6.13
C ASN A 346 11.06 -17.22 -4.63
N ASN A 347 10.14 -17.85 -3.88
CA ASN A 347 10.12 -17.79 -2.41
C ASN A 347 10.07 -16.36 -1.86
N THR A 348 9.31 -15.47 -2.49
CA THR A 348 9.11 -14.07 -2.13
C THR A 348 7.63 -13.73 -1.99
N PHE A 349 7.33 -12.62 -1.33
CA PHE A 349 6.03 -11.98 -1.42
C PHE A 349 6.13 -10.77 -2.37
N TYR A 350 5.32 -10.75 -3.41
CA TYR A 350 5.30 -9.65 -4.37
C TYR A 350 4.77 -8.35 -3.77
N ILE A 351 3.59 -8.43 -3.14
CA ILE A 351 3.02 -7.31 -2.39
C ILE A 351 2.57 -7.83 -1.03
N VAL A 352 2.93 -7.13 0.02
CA VAL A 352 2.41 -7.32 1.37
C VAL A 352 1.88 -6.00 1.92
N THR A 353 0.73 -6.04 2.57
CA THR A 353 0.29 -4.96 3.47
C THR A 353 0.74 -5.30 4.89
N GLN A 354 0.99 -4.29 5.69
CA GLN A 354 1.52 -4.48 7.04
C GLN A 354 0.44 -4.29 8.11
N ASP A 355 0.84 -4.41 9.36
CA ASP A 355 0.02 -4.28 10.55
C ASP A 355 -0.86 -3.02 10.54
N ARG A 356 -2.18 -3.19 10.60
CA ARG A 356 -3.20 -2.14 10.72
C ARG A 356 -3.19 -1.08 9.60
N GLU A 357 -2.60 -1.40 8.48
CA GLU A 357 -2.61 -0.50 7.33
C GLU A 357 -4.06 -0.30 6.83
N GLN A 358 -4.44 0.96 6.60
CA GLN A 358 -5.77 1.34 6.12
C GLN A 358 -5.66 2.08 4.78
N GLY A 359 -5.96 1.37 3.72
CA GLY A 359 -5.88 1.86 2.34
C GLY A 359 -6.58 3.19 2.06
N PRO A 360 -6.71 3.49 0.78
CA PRO A 360 -6.55 2.60 -0.36
C PRO A 360 -5.09 2.30 -0.71
N VAL A 361 -4.83 1.04 -1.04
CA VAL A 361 -3.62 0.59 -1.73
C VAL A 361 -4.05 -0.09 -3.02
N VAL A 362 -3.45 0.27 -4.13
CA VAL A 362 -3.83 -0.24 -5.44
C VAL A 362 -2.63 -0.81 -6.18
N ALA A 363 -2.75 -2.03 -6.67
CA ALA A 363 -1.88 -2.59 -7.70
C ALA A 363 -2.66 -2.61 -9.02
N LEU A 364 -2.20 -1.84 -9.99
CA LEU A 364 -2.86 -1.63 -11.29
C LEU A 364 -1.96 -2.14 -12.41
N HIS A 365 -2.47 -3.08 -13.23
CA HIS A 365 -1.75 -3.63 -14.39
C HIS A 365 -0.33 -4.13 -14.08
N CYS A 366 -0.13 -4.64 -12.86
CA CYS A 366 1.15 -5.20 -12.44
C CYS A 366 1.31 -6.65 -12.90
N ARG A 367 2.55 -7.09 -13.07
CA ARG A 367 2.88 -8.46 -13.45
C ARG A 367 3.95 -9.06 -12.56
N PHE A 368 3.68 -10.26 -12.05
CA PHE A 368 4.53 -10.94 -11.08
C PHE A 368 4.90 -12.34 -11.57
N LEU A 369 6.19 -12.63 -11.70
CA LEU A 369 6.72 -13.84 -12.32
C LEU A 369 7.48 -14.70 -11.30
N GLY A 370 7.22 -16.00 -11.32
CA GLY A 370 7.75 -16.97 -10.38
C GLY A 370 6.69 -17.43 -9.37
N ASN A 371 7.10 -18.20 -8.37
CA ASN A 371 6.19 -18.87 -7.44
C ASN A 371 5.83 -18.02 -6.20
N GLY A 372 6.10 -16.72 -6.23
CA GLY A 372 5.75 -15.81 -5.16
C GLY A 372 4.24 -15.51 -5.09
N HIS A 373 3.83 -14.78 -4.05
CA HIS A 373 2.42 -14.47 -3.81
C HIS A 373 2.21 -12.98 -3.50
N ILE A 374 1.07 -12.44 -3.93
CA ILE A 374 0.50 -11.25 -3.32
C ILE A 374 -0.18 -11.73 -2.04
N ALA A 375 0.36 -11.37 -0.88
CA ALA A 375 -0.10 -11.90 0.39
C ALA A 375 -0.04 -10.84 1.50
N PRO A 376 -1.15 -10.16 1.81
CA PRO A 376 -1.25 -9.33 3.00
C PRO A 376 -0.65 -10.01 4.22
N HIS A 377 0.15 -9.28 5.01
CA HIS A 377 1.03 -9.93 5.97
C HIS A 377 0.32 -10.27 7.27
N GLN A 378 -0.24 -9.28 7.96
CA GLN A 378 -0.73 -9.50 9.32
C GLN A 378 -1.68 -8.41 9.82
N ARG A 379 -2.48 -8.77 10.84
CA ARG A 379 -3.11 -7.88 11.82
C ARG A 379 -3.94 -6.76 11.24
N TRP A 380 -4.89 -7.13 10.40
CA TRP A 380 -5.99 -6.28 9.95
C TRP A 380 -5.56 -5.07 9.12
N SER A 381 -5.09 -5.29 7.94
CA SER A 381 -5.10 -4.25 6.90
C SER A 381 -6.46 -4.22 6.17
N THR A 382 -6.79 -3.10 5.53
CA THR A 382 -8.03 -2.93 4.76
C THR A 382 -7.81 -2.09 3.52
N GLY A 383 -8.66 -2.28 2.50
CA GLY A 383 -8.68 -1.40 1.33
C GLY A 383 -7.55 -1.65 0.33
N LEU A 384 -7.20 -2.93 0.07
CA LEU A 384 -6.32 -3.33 -1.02
C LEU A 384 -7.15 -3.64 -2.27
N LEU A 385 -6.77 -3.06 -3.41
CA LEU A 385 -7.29 -3.39 -4.73
C LEU A 385 -6.18 -3.98 -5.60
N ILE A 386 -6.39 -5.20 -6.08
CA ILE A 386 -5.57 -5.84 -7.12
C ILE A 386 -6.37 -5.77 -8.41
N ASP A 387 -5.97 -4.90 -9.34
CA ASP A 387 -6.75 -4.52 -10.52
C ASP A 387 -5.99 -4.86 -11.82
N ASN A 388 -6.49 -5.82 -12.57
CA ASN A 388 -5.87 -6.30 -13.81
C ASN A 388 -4.39 -6.71 -13.64
N CYS A 389 -4.08 -7.42 -12.56
CA CYS A 389 -2.75 -7.96 -12.32
C CYS A 389 -2.63 -9.41 -12.81
N ASP A 390 -1.41 -9.83 -13.16
CA ASP A 390 -1.09 -11.16 -13.66
C ASP A 390 -0.03 -11.84 -12.79
N VAL A 391 -0.36 -13.02 -12.22
CA VAL A 391 0.51 -13.83 -11.33
C VAL A 391 0.51 -15.29 -11.80
N PRO A 392 1.04 -15.57 -13.01
CA PRO A 392 0.77 -16.83 -13.73
C PRO A 392 1.24 -18.09 -13.01
N ASP A 393 2.32 -18.02 -12.25
CA ASP A 393 2.93 -19.16 -11.57
C ASP A 393 2.79 -19.10 -10.04
N GLY A 394 2.31 -18.00 -9.50
CA GLY A 394 2.13 -17.72 -8.08
C GLY A 394 0.66 -17.55 -7.66
N GLY A 395 0.43 -16.93 -6.53
CA GLY A 395 -0.90 -16.80 -5.95
C GLY A 395 -1.27 -15.40 -5.48
N ILE A 396 -2.58 -15.23 -5.24
CA ILE A 396 -3.15 -14.08 -4.54
C ILE A 396 -3.86 -14.62 -3.30
N ASP A 397 -3.35 -14.27 -2.10
CA ASP A 397 -3.81 -14.80 -0.82
C ASP A 397 -4.37 -13.67 0.06
N MET A 398 -5.70 -13.55 0.14
CA MET A 398 -6.38 -12.65 1.05
C MET A 398 -7.05 -13.47 2.15
N MET A 399 -6.35 -13.73 3.25
CA MET A 399 -6.76 -14.78 4.17
C MET A 399 -6.48 -14.46 5.64
N ASN A 400 -7.02 -15.30 6.52
CA ASN A 400 -6.57 -15.38 7.91
C ASN A 400 -5.29 -16.20 7.97
N ARG A 401 -4.22 -15.67 8.46
CA ARG A 401 -2.92 -16.36 8.62
C ARG A 401 -2.73 -17.00 9.99
N GLY A 402 -3.74 -16.94 10.85
CA GLY A 402 -3.78 -17.62 12.15
C GLY A 402 -2.53 -17.42 12.99
N GLU A 403 -1.95 -18.53 13.41
CA GLU A 403 -0.78 -18.57 14.29
C GLU A 403 0.56 -18.42 13.57
N MET A 404 0.57 -18.11 12.26
CA MET A 404 1.81 -17.85 11.53
C MET A 404 2.58 -16.68 12.18
N GLY A 405 3.90 -16.80 12.21
CA GLY A 405 4.80 -15.79 12.76
C GLY A 405 4.56 -15.58 14.26
N SER A 406 3.97 -14.46 14.62
CA SER A 406 3.64 -14.05 15.99
C SER A 406 2.14 -13.77 16.18
N GLY A 407 1.30 -14.62 15.59
CA GLY A 407 -0.15 -14.45 15.60
C GLY A 407 -0.62 -13.44 14.56
N HIS A 408 -0.41 -13.77 13.27
CA HIS A 408 -0.77 -12.88 12.17
C HIS A 408 -2.28 -12.69 12.04
N GLY A 409 -3.08 -13.72 12.36
CA GLY A 409 -4.53 -13.70 12.36
C GLY A 409 -5.12 -13.27 11.02
N TRP A 410 -6.27 -12.64 11.03
CA TRP A 410 -6.83 -12.02 9.84
C TRP A 410 -5.88 -10.95 9.33
N ALA A 411 -5.28 -11.20 8.18
CA ALA A 411 -4.32 -10.28 7.59
C ALA A 411 -5.00 -9.09 6.95
N ILE A 412 -6.20 -9.29 6.37
CA ILE A 412 -6.88 -8.27 5.57
C ILE A 412 -8.40 -8.43 5.60
N GLY A 413 -9.11 -7.30 5.43
CA GLY A 413 -10.54 -7.23 5.16
C GLY A 413 -10.87 -6.15 4.12
N TRP A 414 -12.12 -6.05 3.71
CA TRP A 414 -12.66 -5.00 2.83
C TRP A 414 -11.81 -4.73 1.58
N SER A 415 -11.41 -5.79 0.88
CA SER A 415 -10.46 -5.72 -0.22
C SER A 415 -11.00 -6.41 -1.47
N VAL A 416 -10.45 -6.05 -2.63
CA VAL A 416 -10.97 -6.44 -3.93
C VAL A 416 -9.85 -6.99 -4.82
N VAL A 417 -10.11 -8.11 -5.47
CA VAL A 417 -9.35 -8.58 -6.63
C VAL A 417 -10.26 -8.47 -7.85
N TRP A 418 -9.85 -7.69 -8.83
CA TRP A 418 -10.65 -7.32 -9.99
C TRP A 418 -9.97 -7.68 -11.30
N ASN A 419 -10.63 -8.47 -12.15
CA ASN A 419 -10.15 -8.87 -13.49
C ASN A 419 -8.68 -9.30 -13.53
N SER A 420 -8.19 -9.93 -12.47
CA SER A 420 -6.83 -10.38 -12.34
C SER A 420 -6.69 -11.87 -12.62
N SER A 421 -5.48 -12.32 -12.95
CA SER A 421 -5.19 -13.75 -13.14
C SER A 421 -4.08 -14.22 -12.19
N ALA A 422 -4.24 -15.42 -11.64
CA ALA A 422 -3.23 -16.08 -10.83
C ALA A 422 -3.32 -17.60 -10.99
N LYS A 423 -2.24 -18.32 -10.68
CA LYS A 423 -2.29 -19.77 -10.59
C LYS A 423 -3.24 -20.23 -9.49
N SER A 424 -3.20 -19.55 -8.33
CA SER A 424 -4.09 -19.81 -7.19
C SER A 424 -4.69 -18.53 -6.62
N LEU A 425 -5.94 -18.64 -6.15
CA LEU A 425 -6.71 -17.59 -5.50
C LEU A 425 -7.14 -18.10 -4.13
N GLY A 426 -6.39 -17.79 -3.09
CA GLY A 426 -6.63 -18.20 -1.71
C GLY A 426 -7.29 -17.09 -0.90
N MET A 427 -8.63 -17.09 -0.81
CA MET A 427 -9.36 -15.97 -0.23
C MET A 427 -10.43 -16.41 0.76
N ASN A 428 -10.37 -15.84 1.97
CA ASN A 428 -11.39 -16.02 3.01
C ASN A 428 -11.99 -14.68 3.42
N THR A 429 -13.24 -14.70 3.80
CA THR A 429 -13.96 -13.51 4.31
C THR A 429 -13.89 -13.46 5.82
N PRO A 430 -13.35 -12.37 6.42
CA PRO A 430 -13.39 -12.16 7.88
C PRO A 430 -14.82 -11.93 8.38
N PRO A 431 -15.12 -12.26 9.65
CA PRO A 431 -16.40 -11.91 10.25
C PRO A 431 -16.70 -10.40 10.13
N GLY A 432 -17.92 -10.06 9.74
CA GLY A 432 -18.36 -8.65 9.59
C GLY A 432 -17.62 -7.84 8.53
N SER A 433 -16.92 -8.49 7.61
CA SER A 433 -16.19 -7.86 6.53
C SER A 433 -16.49 -8.54 5.18
N MET A 434 -15.83 -8.11 4.13
CA MET A 434 -15.92 -8.75 2.81
C MET A 434 -14.56 -8.77 2.11
N ILE A 435 -14.32 -9.84 1.37
CA ILE A 435 -13.31 -9.95 0.34
C ILE A 435 -14.03 -10.23 -0.98
N TRP A 436 -13.83 -9.40 -1.99
CA TRP A 436 -14.44 -9.55 -3.31
C TRP A 436 -13.44 -10.10 -4.32
N SER A 437 -13.80 -11.19 -4.97
CA SER A 437 -13.09 -11.80 -6.10
C SER A 437 -13.96 -11.67 -7.35
N ILE A 438 -13.66 -10.70 -8.22
CA ILE A 438 -14.56 -10.32 -9.31
C ILE A 438 -13.85 -10.43 -10.67
N GLY A 439 -14.39 -11.25 -11.58
CA GLY A 439 -13.87 -11.42 -12.94
C GLY A 439 -12.51 -12.09 -13.02
N ASN A 440 -12.05 -12.69 -11.94
CA ASN A 440 -10.69 -13.23 -11.83
C ASN A 440 -10.59 -14.63 -12.41
N LYS A 441 -9.38 -14.96 -12.92
CA LYS A 441 -9.03 -16.27 -13.47
C LYS A 441 -7.99 -16.94 -12.57
N GLY A 442 -8.25 -18.19 -12.19
CA GLY A 442 -7.33 -19.01 -11.42
C GLY A 442 -8.00 -20.06 -10.57
N GLN A 443 -7.22 -20.97 -10.03
CA GLN A 443 -7.74 -22.02 -9.17
C GLN A 443 -8.14 -21.43 -7.82
N GLN A 444 -9.41 -21.49 -7.47
CA GLN A 444 -9.87 -21.17 -6.13
C GLN A 444 -9.29 -22.21 -5.15
N THR A 445 -8.66 -21.74 -4.10
CA THR A 445 -8.12 -22.58 -3.04
C THR A 445 -8.69 -22.15 -1.71
N ASP A 446 -8.90 -23.12 -0.82
CA ASP A 446 -9.20 -22.83 0.58
C ASP A 446 -7.87 -22.84 1.35
N PRO A 447 -7.34 -21.66 1.74
CA PRO A 447 -6.07 -21.63 2.43
C PRO A 447 -6.21 -22.24 3.82
N ALA A 448 -5.57 -23.39 4.00
CA ALA A 448 -5.52 -24.06 5.29
C ALA A 448 -4.57 -23.34 6.24
N PHE A 449 -5.00 -23.15 7.49
CA PHE A 449 -4.13 -22.63 8.53
C PHE A 449 -3.19 -23.70 9.06
N PRO A 450 -1.90 -23.42 9.22
CA PRO A 450 -1.09 -24.23 10.12
C PRO A 450 -1.60 -24.02 11.55
N ILE A 451 -2.02 -25.12 12.19
CA ILE A 451 -2.24 -25.21 13.64
C ILE A 451 -0.94 -25.75 14.21
N TYR A 452 -0.19 -24.90 14.91
CA TYR A 452 1.14 -25.26 15.39
C TYR A 452 1.10 -26.11 16.68
N ASP A 453 0.05 -26.01 17.49
CA ASP A 453 -0.05 -26.67 18.79
C ASP A 453 -0.93 -27.93 18.79
N GLY A 454 -1.29 -28.47 17.63
CA GLY A 454 -2.10 -29.70 17.55
C GLY A 454 -3.52 -29.54 18.08
N GLY A 455 -4.03 -28.31 18.13
CA GLY A 455 -5.41 -28.02 18.50
C GLY A 455 -6.43 -28.63 17.52
N PRO A 456 -7.72 -28.62 17.86
CA PRO A 456 -8.75 -29.12 16.98
C PRO A 456 -8.76 -28.34 15.64
N PRO A 457 -9.12 -28.98 14.52
CA PRO A 457 -9.26 -28.30 13.26
C PRO A 457 -10.15 -27.07 13.44
N ARG A 458 -9.70 -25.91 12.95
CA ARG A 458 -10.55 -24.71 12.94
C ARG A 458 -11.78 -24.94 12.06
N ALA A 459 -12.88 -24.33 12.43
CA ALA A 459 -14.07 -24.31 11.57
C ALA A 459 -13.69 -23.75 10.19
N ALA A 460 -14.31 -24.30 9.14
CA ALA A 460 -14.14 -23.78 7.78
C ALA A 460 -14.42 -22.28 7.75
N LEU A 461 -13.51 -21.52 7.17
CA LEU A 461 -13.66 -20.06 7.04
C LEU A 461 -14.64 -19.75 5.90
N ALA A 462 -15.37 -18.64 6.04
CA ALA A 462 -16.22 -18.17 4.97
C ALA A 462 -15.38 -17.84 3.71
N PRO A 463 -15.76 -18.34 2.53
CA PRO A 463 -15.05 -18.02 1.31
C PRO A 463 -15.23 -16.54 0.92
N ALA A 464 -14.38 -16.03 0.05
CA ALA A 464 -14.57 -14.73 -0.56
C ALA A 464 -15.89 -14.66 -1.35
N THR A 465 -16.40 -13.46 -1.54
CA THR A 465 -17.52 -13.20 -2.44
C THR A 465 -17.04 -13.28 -3.89
N VAL A 466 -17.33 -14.39 -4.56
CA VAL A 466 -16.91 -14.63 -5.94
C VAL A 466 -18.02 -14.18 -6.91
N ASP A 467 -17.63 -13.35 -7.88
CA ASP A 467 -18.50 -12.88 -8.96
C ASP A 467 -17.82 -13.08 -10.32
N SER A 468 -18.54 -13.68 -11.26
CA SER A 468 -18.07 -13.90 -12.64
C SER A 468 -16.69 -14.59 -12.74
N PRO A 469 -16.46 -15.75 -12.07
CA PRO A 469 -15.18 -16.44 -12.14
C PRO A 469 -14.82 -16.79 -13.59
N ASP A 470 -13.55 -16.65 -13.95
CA ASP A 470 -12.97 -16.86 -15.29
C ASP A 470 -13.55 -15.98 -16.41
N ASN A 471 -14.41 -15.04 -16.08
CA ASN A 471 -15.07 -14.14 -17.03
C ASN A 471 -14.83 -12.68 -16.64
N PRO A 472 -13.88 -11.98 -17.26
CA PRO A 472 -13.63 -10.58 -16.99
C PRO A 472 -14.89 -9.71 -17.13
N VAL A 473 -15.06 -8.78 -16.21
CA VAL A 473 -16.24 -7.91 -16.12
C VAL A 473 -15.95 -6.49 -16.63
N LYS A 474 -17.02 -5.72 -16.85
CA LYS A 474 -16.92 -4.26 -17.07
C LYS A 474 -17.36 -3.50 -15.81
N PRO A 475 -16.64 -2.37 -15.49
CA PRO A 475 -15.52 -1.76 -16.21
C PRO A 475 -14.28 -2.64 -16.23
N GLU A 476 -13.41 -2.46 -17.25
CA GLU A 476 -12.21 -3.26 -17.39
C GLU A 476 -11.28 -3.10 -16.19
N SER A 477 -11.00 -1.86 -15.79
CA SER A 477 -10.32 -1.51 -14.55
C SER A 477 -11.27 -0.78 -13.62
N LEU A 478 -11.35 -1.23 -12.37
CA LEU A 478 -12.15 -0.58 -11.34
C LEU A 478 -11.54 0.76 -10.96
N TYR A 479 -10.22 0.80 -10.69
CA TYR A 479 -9.51 2.02 -10.34
C TYR A 479 -9.66 3.11 -11.40
N LEU A 480 -9.43 2.80 -12.66
CA LEU A 480 -9.53 3.79 -13.75
C LEU A 480 -10.97 4.27 -13.95
N ALA A 481 -11.96 3.40 -13.78
CA ALA A 481 -13.35 3.79 -13.88
C ALA A 481 -13.76 4.75 -12.74
N GLN A 482 -13.34 4.45 -11.50
CA GLN A 482 -13.54 5.32 -10.33
C GLN A 482 -12.79 6.64 -10.50
N LEU A 483 -11.56 6.63 -10.99
CA LEU A 483 -10.77 7.83 -11.26
C LEU A 483 -11.44 8.73 -12.30
N ARG A 484 -11.94 8.13 -13.38
CA ARG A 484 -12.70 8.85 -14.40
C ARG A 484 -14.00 9.45 -13.84
N GLU A 485 -14.72 8.72 -13.00
CA GLU A 485 -15.94 9.22 -12.38
C GLU A 485 -15.67 10.41 -11.47
N ARG A 486 -14.62 10.35 -10.67
CA ARG A 486 -14.25 11.40 -9.70
C ARG A 486 -13.67 12.64 -10.36
N LEU A 487 -12.73 12.49 -11.29
CA LEU A 487 -11.91 13.58 -11.83
C LEU A 487 -12.09 13.83 -13.34
N GLY A 488 -12.89 13.01 -14.01
CA GLY A 488 -13.10 13.14 -15.47
C GLY A 488 -11.99 12.48 -16.31
N PRO A 489 -12.15 12.51 -17.65
CA PRO A 489 -11.26 11.80 -18.57
C PRO A 489 -9.83 12.35 -18.63
N GLN A 490 -9.63 13.62 -18.24
CA GLN A 490 -8.27 14.21 -18.24
C GLN A 490 -7.38 13.53 -17.21
N ALA A 491 -7.91 13.11 -16.07
CA ALA A 491 -7.16 12.40 -15.05
C ALA A 491 -6.55 11.08 -15.58
N LEU A 492 -7.26 10.37 -16.45
CA LEU A 492 -6.74 9.16 -17.09
C LEU A 492 -5.54 9.48 -17.98
N LYS A 493 -5.63 10.54 -18.80
CA LYS A 493 -4.52 10.96 -19.65
C LYS A 493 -3.29 11.38 -18.84
N ASN A 494 -3.50 12.08 -17.72
CA ASN A 494 -2.43 12.50 -16.82
C ASN A 494 -1.60 11.33 -16.28
N VAL A 495 -2.24 10.18 -16.07
CA VAL A 495 -1.57 8.97 -15.57
C VAL A 495 -1.24 7.95 -16.68
N GLY A 496 -1.42 8.35 -17.93
CA GLY A 496 -0.99 7.58 -19.11
C GLY A 496 -1.95 6.47 -19.54
N TYR A 497 -3.30 6.73 -19.42
CA TYR A 497 -4.39 5.87 -19.89
C TYR A 497 -5.37 6.57 -20.82
#